data_194c57d9610b8011f399c2823ea187b9
#
_entry.id   194c57d9610b8011f399c2823ea187b9
#
_cell.length_a   1.000
_cell.length_b   1.000
_cell.length_c   1.000
_cell.angle_alpha   90.00
_cell.angle_beta   90.00
_cell.angle_gamma   90.00
#
_symmetry.space_group_name_H-M   'P 1'
#
loop_
_entity.id
_entity.type
_entity.pdbx_description
1 polymer ?
#
loop_
_entity_poly.entity_id
_entity_poly.type
_entity_poly.pdbx_seq_one_letter_code
_entity_poly.pdbx_strand_id
1 'polypeptide(L)'
;YPLVVVMAENFSVERRRLMRFLGARVVLTPASGKGTGMMQKAEELAAAHGWFLCRQFENPANAEVHARTTAPEILAAFADAPLDYF
;
A
#
# COMPACT_ATOMS: atom_id res chain seq x y z
N TYR A 1 -6.55 9.28 12.81
CA TYR A 1 -5.32 9.93 12.37
C TYR A 1 -5.49 10.49 10.98
N PRO A 2 -4.94 11.69 10.69
CA PRO A 2 -4.89 12.20 9.33
C PRO A 2 -4.08 11.26 8.44
N LEU A 3 -4.61 10.97 7.26
CA LEU A 3 -3.96 10.09 6.28
C LEU A 3 -3.89 10.78 4.92
N VAL A 4 -2.72 10.76 4.32
CA VAL A 4 -2.50 11.18 2.93
C VAL A 4 -2.06 9.97 2.13
N VAL A 5 -2.76 9.70 1.04
CA VAL A 5 -2.45 8.58 0.14
C VAL A 5 -2.01 9.15 -1.21
N VAL A 6 -0.85 8.71 -1.67
CA VAL A 6 -0.33 9.04 -3.01
C VAL A 6 -0.58 7.87 -3.93
N MET A 7 -1.24 8.13 -5.06
CA MET A 7 -1.50 7.08 -6.06
C MET A 7 -1.48 7.65 -7.47
N ALA A 8 -1.13 6.80 -8.43
CA ALA A 8 -1.12 7.20 -9.83
C ALA A 8 -2.55 7.41 -10.35
N GLU A 9 -2.71 8.34 -11.28
CA GLU A 9 -4.01 8.72 -11.84
C GLU A 9 -4.74 7.61 -12.59
N ASN A 10 -4.00 6.60 -13.07
CA ASN A 10 -4.55 5.44 -13.77
C ASN A 10 -5.05 4.32 -12.84
N PHE A 11 -4.93 4.48 -11.54
CA PHE A 11 -5.50 3.53 -10.59
C PHE A 11 -7.02 3.71 -10.51
N SER A 12 -7.71 2.70 -9.95
CA SER A 12 -9.16 2.67 -10.00
C SER A 12 -9.82 3.88 -9.32
N VAL A 13 -10.82 4.44 -10.00
CA VAL A 13 -11.62 5.56 -9.48
C VAL A 13 -12.34 5.17 -8.19
N GLU A 14 -12.74 3.91 -8.08
CA GLU A 14 -13.43 3.36 -6.90
C GLU A 14 -12.54 3.44 -5.65
N ARG A 15 -11.26 3.14 -5.77
CA ARG A 15 -10.31 3.26 -4.65
C ARG A 15 -10.19 4.71 -4.19
N ARG A 16 -10.07 5.65 -5.14
CA ARG A 16 -9.98 7.07 -4.81
C ARG A 16 -11.23 7.56 -4.08
N ARG A 17 -12.40 7.16 -4.56
CA ARG A 17 -13.68 7.51 -3.93
C ARG A 17 -13.80 6.94 -2.54
N LEU A 18 -13.45 5.66 -2.36
CA LEU A 18 -13.50 4.99 -1.08
C LEU A 18 -12.55 5.64 -0.06
N MET A 19 -11.32 5.92 -0.45
CA MET A 19 -10.34 6.57 0.43
C MET A 19 -10.80 7.96 0.87
N ARG A 20 -11.33 8.75 -0.06
CA ARG A 20 -11.89 10.07 0.26
C ARG A 20 -13.11 9.97 1.17
N PHE A 21 -13.97 9.02 0.90
CA PHE A 21 -15.14 8.75 1.74
C PHE A 21 -14.76 8.44 3.18
N LEU A 22 -13.67 7.68 3.37
CA LEU A 22 -13.13 7.34 4.69
C LEU A 22 -12.32 8.47 5.34
N GLY A 23 -12.19 9.61 4.68
CA GLY A 23 -11.55 10.79 5.24
C GLY A 23 -10.09 11.00 4.85
N ALA A 24 -9.52 10.17 4.00
CA ALA A 24 -8.14 10.34 3.53
C ALA A 24 -8.04 11.45 2.47
N ARG A 25 -6.92 12.15 2.47
CA ARG A 25 -6.55 13.04 1.37
C ARG A 25 -5.83 12.23 0.30
N VAL A 26 -6.31 12.29 -0.94
CA VAL A 26 -5.70 11.57 -2.06
C VAL A 26 -4.95 12.55 -2.95
N VAL A 27 -3.66 12.28 -3.17
CA VAL A 27 -2.79 13.02 -4.07
C VAL A 27 -2.49 12.14 -5.28
N LEU A 28 -2.80 12.64 -6.48
CA LEU A 28 -2.58 11.90 -7.71
C LEU A 28 -1.24 12.26 -8.34
N THR A 29 -0.59 11.25 -8.92
CA THR A 29 0.64 11.41 -9.70
C THR A 29 0.38 11.01 -11.15
N PRO A 30 1.17 11.52 -12.11
CA PRO A 30 1.04 11.12 -13.52
C PRO A 30 1.25 9.61 -13.71
N ALA A 31 0.43 9.00 -14.56
CA ALA A 31 0.53 7.57 -14.87
C ALA A 31 1.90 7.19 -15.45
N SER A 32 2.52 8.09 -16.20
CA SER A 32 3.85 7.89 -16.77
C SER A 32 4.96 7.69 -15.74
N GLY A 33 4.80 8.24 -14.54
CA GLY A 33 5.75 8.09 -13.45
C GLY A 33 5.74 6.74 -12.75
N LYS A 34 4.68 5.97 -12.92
CA LYS A 34 4.48 4.64 -12.33
C LYS A 34 4.72 4.65 -10.81
N GLY A 35 5.22 3.54 -10.27
CA GLY A 35 5.52 3.40 -8.85
C GLY A 35 6.61 4.35 -8.35
N THR A 36 7.62 4.60 -9.17
CA THR A 36 8.71 5.53 -8.83
C THR A 36 8.18 6.95 -8.63
N GLY A 37 7.28 7.40 -9.52
CA GLY A 37 6.64 8.71 -9.38
C GLY A 37 5.81 8.85 -8.10
N MET A 38 5.09 7.80 -7.72
CA MET A 38 4.35 7.76 -6.46
C MET A 38 5.27 7.85 -5.25
N MET A 39 6.37 7.09 -5.24
CA MET A 39 7.37 7.12 -4.17
C MET A 39 7.99 8.51 -4.01
N GLN A 40 8.46 9.09 -5.12
CA GLN A 40 9.07 10.42 -5.11
C GLN A 40 8.11 11.48 -4.57
N LYS A 41 6.86 11.43 -4.99
CA LYS A 41 5.85 12.38 -4.49
C LYS A 41 5.57 12.19 -3.01
N ALA A 42 5.49 10.96 -2.55
CA ALA A 42 5.28 10.65 -1.14
C ALA A 42 6.47 11.12 -0.28
N GLU A 43 7.68 10.91 -0.73
CA GLU A 43 8.90 11.39 -0.06
C GLU A 43 8.97 12.92 -0.02
N GLU A 44 8.65 13.57 -1.12
CA GLU A 44 8.58 15.04 -1.21
C GLU A 44 7.60 15.62 -0.20
N LEU A 45 6.39 15.08 -0.14
CA LEU A 45 5.36 15.54 0.79
C LEU A 45 5.73 15.27 2.24
N ALA A 46 6.27 14.09 2.53
CA ALA A 46 6.71 13.75 3.88
C ALA A 46 7.83 14.66 4.37
N ALA A 47 8.81 14.96 3.52
CA ALA A 47 9.91 15.87 3.83
C ALA A 47 9.42 17.31 4.03
N ALA A 48 8.53 17.78 3.15
CA ALA A 48 8.02 19.15 3.19
C ALA A 48 7.18 19.44 4.44
N HIS A 49 6.46 18.45 4.96
CA HIS A 49 5.52 18.62 6.08
C HIS A 49 5.97 17.91 7.36
N GLY A 50 7.07 17.19 7.35
CA GLY A 50 7.53 16.41 8.51
C GLY A 50 6.62 15.23 8.83
N TRP A 51 5.95 14.65 7.83
CA TRP A 51 5.03 13.54 8.01
C TRP A 51 5.74 12.20 8.09
N PHE A 52 5.12 11.25 8.79
CA PHE A 52 5.58 9.88 8.83
C PHE A 52 5.27 9.17 7.51
N LEU A 53 6.28 8.58 6.87
CA LEU A 53 6.15 7.82 5.64
C LEU A 53 6.25 6.32 5.96
N CYS A 54 5.21 5.56 5.62
CA CYS A 54 5.14 4.13 5.97
C CYS A 54 6.15 3.25 5.25
N ARG A 55 6.59 3.62 4.03
CA ARG A 55 7.61 2.91 3.25
C ARG A 55 7.33 1.41 3.13
N GLN A 56 6.19 1.05 2.53
CA GLN A 56 5.71 -0.34 2.51
C GLN A 56 6.70 -1.35 1.92
N PHE A 57 7.58 -0.93 1.02
CA PHE A 57 8.56 -1.81 0.38
C PHE A 57 9.85 -1.98 1.20
N GLU A 58 10.09 -1.15 2.16
CA GLU A 58 11.31 -1.14 2.98
C GLU A 58 11.02 -1.50 4.44
N ASN A 59 9.80 -1.30 4.90
CA ASN A 59 9.42 -1.55 6.27
C ASN A 59 9.24 -3.05 6.53
N PRO A 60 10.04 -3.65 7.42
CA PRO A 60 9.95 -5.10 7.70
C PRO A 60 8.60 -5.54 8.25
N ALA A 61 7.83 -4.64 8.86
CA ALA A 61 6.49 -4.94 9.37
C ALA A 61 5.56 -5.47 8.29
N ASN A 62 5.73 -5.05 7.03
CA ASN A 62 4.93 -5.52 5.91
C ASN A 62 5.13 -7.02 5.65
N ALA A 63 6.37 -7.50 5.67
CA ALA A 63 6.66 -8.92 5.53
C ALA A 63 6.29 -9.70 6.80
N GLU A 64 6.55 -9.13 7.97
CA GLU A 64 6.28 -9.78 9.26
C GLU A 64 4.80 -10.08 9.48
N VAL A 65 3.90 -9.16 9.12
CA VAL A 65 2.47 -9.38 9.29
C VAL A 65 2.00 -10.58 8.46
N HIS A 66 2.54 -10.76 7.26
CA HIS A 66 2.21 -11.91 6.42
C HIS A 66 2.80 -13.22 6.93
N ALA A 67 3.98 -13.18 7.52
CA ALA A 67 4.57 -14.36 8.16
C ALA A 67 3.76 -14.82 9.37
N ARG A 68 3.14 -13.90 10.10
CA ARG A 68 2.34 -14.19 11.29
C ARG A 68 0.88 -14.55 11.01
N THR A 69 0.31 -14.03 9.93
CA THR A 69 -1.13 -14.15 9.65
C THR A 69 -1.40 -14.84 8.31
N THR A 70 -1.05 -14.24 7.21
CA THR A 70 -1.39 -14.72 5.86
C THR A 70 -0.81 -16.11 5.57
N ALA A 71 0.47 -16.32 5.86
CA ALA A 71 1.12 -17.60 5.62
C ALA A 71 0.54 -18.74 6.48
N PRO A 72 0.32 -18.58 7.80
CA PRO A 72 -0.38 -19.59 8.59
C PRO A 72 -1.81 -19.87 8.11
N GLU A 73 -2.54 -18.87 7.67
CA GLU A 73 -3.90 -19.03 7.12
C GLU A 73 -3.88 -19.88 5.85
N ILE A 74 -2.95 -19.63 4.94
CA ILE A 74 -2.79 -20.42 3.71
C ILE A 74 -2.41 -21.85 4.05
N LEU A 75 -1.44 -22.06 4.93
CA LEU A 75 -1.02 -23.38 5.37
C LEU A 75 -2.17 -24.16 6.01
N ALA A 76 -2.98 -23.51 6.83
CA ALA A 76 -4.15 -24.14 7.45
C ALA A 76 -5.21 -24.52 6.41
N ALA A 77 -5.44 -23.66 5.41
CA ALA A 77 -6.41 -23.93 4.34
C ALA A 77 -6.01 -25.15 3.48
N PHE A 78 -4.71 -25.43 3.37
CA PHE A 78 -4.17 -26.55 2.59
C PHE A 78 -3.61 -27.69 3.45
N ALA A 79 -4.03 -27.78 4.73
CA ALA A 79 -3.56 -28.83 5.64
C ALA A 79 -3.86 -30.25 5.13
N ASP A 80 -4.99 -30.45 4.46
CA ASP A 80 -5.47 -31.75 3.96
C ASP A 80 -5.27 -31.92 2.45
N ALA A 81 -4.69 -30.97 1.75
CA ALA A 81 -4.46 -31.02 0.31
C ALA A 81 -3.13 -30.33 -0.05
N PRO A 82 -2.37 -30.87 -1.03
CA PRO A 82 -1.11 -30.25 -1.43
C PRO A 82 -1.35 -28.89 -2.09
N LEU A 83 -0.49 -27.93 -1.77
CA LEU A 83 -0.39 -26.65 -2.47
C LEU A 83 0.81 -26.73 -3.42
N ASP A 84 0.55 -26.94 -4.70
CA ASP A 84 1.61 -27.12 -5.70
C ASP A 84 2.14 -25.78 -6.24
N TYR A 85 1.31 -24.77 -6.29
CA TYR A 85 1.66 -23.44 -6.79
C TYR A 85 1.13 -22.33 -5.88
N PHE A 86 1.95 -21.31 -5.77
CA PHE A 86 1.58 -20.10 -5.04
C PHE A 86 1.84 -18.87 -5.89
#